data_11cd27ba1497604931ac59bc88c6403b
#
_entry.id   11cd27ba1497604931ac59bc88c6403b
#
_cell.length_a   1.000
_cell.length_b   1.000
_cell.length_c   1.000
_cell.angle_alpha   90.00
_cell.angle_beta   90.00
_cell.angle_gamma   90.00
#
_symmetry.space_group_name_H-M   'P 1'
#
loop_
_entity.id
_entity.type
_entity.pdbx_description
1 polymer ?
#
loop_
_entity_poly.entity_id
_entity_poly.type
_entity_poly.pdbx_seq_one_letter_code
_entity_poly.pdbx_strand_id
1 'polypeptide(L)'
;MPQNKVLLIDANSIVHRAYHALPNLKTSKGAYTGAIYGFLNIFLKIVKDFAPTHVAAAFDLKAPTFRHKLYAPYKGTRKPMDAELAEQFEPLKQLLGLMKVPVVGKEGYEADDILGTLAARTEDDTVILTGDRDSFQLVSPTTRIFWTRKGVSDIEVIDLEKLAADGFTPQSFIDYKALRGDPSDNIPGVPGVGEKTAKTLLEQYKTLDEVLDHASDVKGKLGETLAASREIAELSRTLATIDSKVPLDVTEEDLRFVGVYSDEVRKRLAELELNSLAARMKFGDVGEERAPRQVEKTVEKISTEEEVLAAATGDRFAVVIGENVGFSFDGEKEYVIECAEDLFSEGMTFDDAVAAVKKLAEGRTLVCYDFKSLKKKYGFSPAAFFDIMIAAH
;
A
#
# COMPACT_ATOMS: atom_id res chain seq x y z
N MET A 1 16.24 -0.55 10.06
CA MET A 1 15.84 0.35 8.94
C MET A 1 14.35 0.55 9.06
N PRO A 2 13.76 1.69 8.69
CA PRO A 2 12.32 1.78 8.61
C PRO A 2 11.83 0.70 7.65
N GLN A 3 10.83 -0.07 8.07
CA GLN A 3 10.23 -1.11 7.27
C GLN A 3 9.49 -0.44 6.10
N ASN A 4 9.68 -0.92 4.86
CA ASN A 4 8.94 -0.44 3.72
C ASN A 4 7.44 -0.70 3.91
N LYS A 5 6.63 0.09 3.24
CA LYS A 5 5.17 -0.06 3.23
C LYS A 5 4.72 -0.22 1.79
N VAL A 6 4.16 -1.37 1.47
CA VAL A 6 3.77 -1.75 0.11
C VAL A 6 2.25 -1.69 -0.02
N LEU A 7 1.75 -0.91 -0.99
CA LEU A 7 0.34 -0.86 -1.35
C LEU A 7 0.13 -1.52 -2.72
N LEU A 8 -0.55 -2.64 -2.73
CA LEU A 8 -0.94 -3.38 -3.94
C LEU A 8 -2.44 -3.18 -4.19
N ILE A 9 -2.82 -2.84 -5.40
CA ILE A 9 -4.20 -2.46 -5.72
C ILE A 9 -4.77 -3.40 -6.78
N ASP A 10 -5.86 -4.08 -6.44
CA ASP A 10 -6.74 -4.74 -7.40
C ASP A 10 -7.54 -3.67 -8.14
N ALA A 11 -6.97 -3.21 -9.25
CA ALA A 11 -7.54 -2.08 -9.97
C ALA A 11 -8.90 -2.41 -10.58
N ASN A 12 -9.09 -3.61 -11.11
CA ASN A 12 -10.36 -4.02 -11.71
C ASN A 12 -11.49 -4.01 -10.68
N SER A 13 -11.27 -4.62 -9.52
CA SER A 13 -12.27 -4.66 -8.45
C SER A 13 -12.63 -3.27 -7.94
N ILE A 14 -11.64 -2.41 -7.71
CA ILE A 14 -11.86 -1.05 -7.22
C ILE A 14 -12.56 -0.17 -8.26
N VAL A 15 -12.19 -0.27 -9.55
CA VAL A 15 -12.82 0.46 -10.66
C VAL A 15 -14.29 0.05 -10.80
N HIS A 16 -14.61 -1.26 -10.79
CA HIS A 16 -15.99 -1.75 -10.83
C HIS A 16 -16.80 -1.22 -9.66
N ARG A 17 -16.26 -1.29 -8.45
CA ARG A 17 -16.93 -0.80 -7.24
C ARG A 17 -17.18 0.70 -7.28
N ALA A 18 -16.23 1.48 -7.76
CA ALA A 18 -16.33 2.92 -7.94
C ALA A 18 -17.41 3.29 -8.97
N TYR A 19 -17.45 2.58 -10.09
CA TYR A 19 -18.46 2.77 -11.14
C TYR A 19 -19.88 2.59 -10.61
N HIS A 20 -20.14 1.49 -9.90
CA HIS A 20 -21.46 1.24 -9.33
C HIS A 20 -21.84 2.21 -8.21
N ALA A 21 -20.86 2.83 -7.54
CA ALA A 21 -21.14 3.86 -6.54
C ALA A 21 -21.41 5.25 -7.16
N LEU A 22 -20.84 5.54 -8.35
CA LEU A 22 -20.85 6.86 -9.00
C LEU A 22 -21.17 6.77 -10.52
N PRO A 23 -22.27 6.13 -10.92
CA PRO A 23 -22.50 5.75 -12.33
C PRO A 23 -22.69 6.95 -13.26
N ASN A 24 -23.15 8.09 -12.75
CA ASN A 24 -23.59 9.23 -13.56
C ASN A 24 -22.58 10.40 -13.61
N LEU A 25 -21.40 10.26 -13.03
CA LEU A 25 -20.41 11.33 -13.06
C LEU A 25 -19.76 11.41 -14.45
N LYS A 26 -19.90 12.56 -15.10
CA LYS A 26 -19.39 12.85 -16.45
C LYS A 26 -18.72 14.21 -16.49
N THR A 27 -17.81 14.38 -17.45
CA THR A 27 -17.32 15.70 -17.85
C THR A 27 -18.41 16.49 -18.58
N SER A 28 -18.21 17.79 -18.73
CA SER A 28 -19.05 18.68 -19.57
C SER A 28 -19.14 18.23 -21.03
N LYS A 29 -18.15 17.46 -21.51
CA LYS A 29 -18.08 16.87 -22.85
C LYS A 29 -18.73 15.48 -22.93
N GLY A 30 -19.31 14.98 -21.85
CA GLY A 30 -20.04 13.71 -21.79
C GLY A 30 -19.19 12.46 -21.49
N ALA A 31 -17.87 12.56 -21.32
CA ALA A 31 -17.03 11.42 -20.96
C ALA A 31 -17.30 10.98 -19.50
N TYR A 32 -17.47 9.68 -19.27
CA TYR A 32 -17.68 9.12 -17.94
C TYR A 32 -16.38 9.15 -17.11
N THR A 33 -16.48 9.60 -15.86
CA THR A 33 -15.33 9.76 -14.95
C THR A 33 -15.59 9.22 -13.54
N GLY A 34 -16.79 8.65 -13.29
CA GLY A 34 -17.19 8.19 -11.95
C GLY A 34 -16.28 7.11 -11.38
N ALA A 35 -15.88 6.12 -12.21
CA ALA A 35 -14.99 5.06 -11.78
C ALA A 35 -13.57 5.59 -11.50
N ILE A 36 -13.06 6.51 -12.35
CA ILE A 36 -11.76 7.16 -12.15
C ILE A 36 -11.78 7.99 -10.86
N TYR A 37 -12.82 8.79 -10.65
CA TYR A 37 -12.96 9.60 -9.45
C TYR A 37 -12.98 8.75 -8.19
N GLY A 38 -13.79 7.69 -8.16
CA GLY A 38 -13.92 6.82 -7.01
C GLY A 38 -12.63 6.05 -6.71
N PHE A 39 -11.96 5.55 -7.75
CA PHE A 39 -10.65 4.91 -7.63
C PHE A 39 -9.60 5.85 -7.01
N LEU A 40 -9.46 7.06 -7.57
CA LEU A 40 -8.48 8.03 -7.06
C LEU A 40 -8.85 8.53 -5.65
N ASN A 41 -10.13 8.63 -5.35
CA ASN A 41 -10.58 9.07 -4.02
C ASN A 41 -10.13 8.08 -2.92
N ILE A 42 -10.31 6.76 -3.16
CA ILE A 42 -9.87 5.73 -2.21
C ILE A 42 -8.34 5.64 -2.20
N PHE A 43 -7.69 5.71 -3.37
CA PHE A 43 -6.24 5.70 -3.51
C PHE A 43 -5.59 6.81 -2.67
N LEU A 44 -6.02 8.06 -2.86
CA LEU A 44 -5.48 9.20 -2.11
C LEU A 44 -5.75 9.11 -0.60
N LYS A 45 -6.88 8.53 -0.21
CA LYS A 45 -7.16 8.26 1.21
C LYS A 45 -6.13 7.29 1.79
N ILE A 46 -5.89 6.16 1.10
CA ILE A 46 -4.95 5.15 1.60
C ILE A 46 -3.51 5.67 1.56
N VAL A 47 -3.12 6.39 0.51
CA VAL A 47 -1.80 7.05 0.46
C VAL A 47 -1.60 7.98 1.65
N LYS A 48 -2.63 8.73 2.06
CA LYS A 48 -2.58 9.60 3.23
C LYS A 48 -2.49 8.80 4.54
N ASP A 49 -3.32 7.77 4.70
CA ASP A 49 -3.51 7.07 5.98
C ASP A 49 -2.43 6.01 6.21
N PHE A 50 -2.01 5.30 5.16
CA PHE A 50 -1.00 4.24 5.23
C PHE A 50 0.42 4.74 4.94
N ALA A 51 0.57 5.83 4.16
CA ALA A 51 1.84 6.41 3.71
C ALA A 51 2.77 5.36 3.06
N PRO A 52 2.34 4.73 1.93
CA PRO A 52 3.13 3.69 1.28
C PRO A 52 4.42 4.26 0.68
N THR A 53 5.49 3.47 0.72
CA THR A 53 6.77 3.73 0.05
C THR A 53 6.84 3.03 -1.32
N HIS A 54 6.01 2.02 -1.53
CA HIS A 54 5.92 1.23 -2.76
C HIS A 54 4.45 1.04 -3.13
N VAL A 55 4.12 1.17 -4.40
CA VAL A 55 2.75 1.02 -4.90
C VAL A 55 2.75 0.27 -6.23
N ALA A 56 1.76 -0.60 -6.45
CA ALA A 56 1.44 -1.16 -7.76
C ALA A 56 -0.07 -1.29 -7.94
N ALA A 57 -0.54 -1.13 -9.18
CA ALA A 57 -1.92 -1.40 -9.57
C ALA A 57 -1.96 -2.57 -10.56
N ALA A 58 -2.55 -3.70 -10.15
CA ALA A 58 -2.72 -4.87 -10.99
C ALA A 58 -4.01 -4.76 -11.81
N PHE A 59 -3.91 -5.10 -13.09
CA PHE A 59 -5.04 -5.09 -14.02
C PHE A 59 -5.16 -6.43 -14.74
N ASP A 60 -6.39 -6.92 -14.86
CA ASP A 60 -6.69 -8.03 -15.74
C ASP A 60 -6.46 -7.65 -17.21
N LEU A 61 -5.91 -8.57 -17.96
CA LEU A 61 -5.81 -8.46 -19.40
C LEU A 61 -6.98 -9.21 -20.09
N LYS A 62 -7.28 -8.82 -21.33
CA LYS A 62 -8.37 -9.46 -22.09
C LYS A 62 -8.06 -10.89 -22.58
N ALA A 63 -6.83 -11.38 -22.32
CA ALA A 63 -6.41 -12.72 -22.73
C ALA A 63 -6.98 -13.80 -21.79
N PRO A 64 -7.29 -15.01 -22.29
CA PRO A 64 -7.67 -16.13 -21.45
C PRO A 64 -6.55 -16.50 -20.47
N THR A 65 -6.93 -16.78 -19.22
CA THR A 65 -5.99 -17.20 -18.18
C THR A 65 -5.80 -18.72 -18.16
N PHE A 66 -4.86 -19.21 -17.36
CA PHE A 66 -4.66 -20.66 -17.17
C PHE A 66 -5.93 -21.34 -16.64
N ARG A 67 -6.76 -20.63 -15.84
CA ARG A 67 -8.03 -21.15 -15.33
C ARG A 67 -9.03 -21.44 -16.46
N HIS A 68 -9.10 -20.59 -17.46
CA HIS A 68 -9.94 -20.85 -18.64
C HIS A 68 -9.46 -22.04 -19.46
N LYS A 69 -8.13 -22.30 -19.47
CA LYS A 69 -7.57 -23.49 -20.15
C LYS A 69 -7.86 -24.78 -19.39
N LEU A 70 -7.87 -24.72 -18.05
CA LEU A 70 -8.19 -25.85 -17.19
C LEU A 70 -9.69 -26.17 -17.17
N TYR A 71 -10.53 -25.13 -17.15
CA TYR A 71 -11.97 -25.27 -17.05
C TYR A 71 -12.67 -24.23 -17.92
N ALA A 72 -13.07 -24.61 -19.12
CA ALA A 72 -13.66 -23.71 -20.11
C ALA A 72 -14.88 -22.90 -19.61
N PRO A 73 -15.74 -23.43 -18.68
CA PRO A 73 -16.85 -22.67 -18.13
C PRO A 73 -16.45 -21.60 -17.11
N TYR A 74 -15.17 -21.52 -16.68
CA TYR A 74 -14.69 -20.54 -15.69
C TYR A 74 -15.06 -19.12 -16.12
N LYS A 75 -15.69 -18.36 -15.20
CA LYS A 75 -16.23 -17.00 -15.44
C LYS A 75 -17.18 -16.86 -16.63
N GLY A 76 -17.62 -17.98 -17.23
CA GLY A 76 -18.47 -18.00 -18.42
C GLY A 76 -19.88 -17.43 -18.24
N THR A 77 -20.33 -17.28 -16.98
CA THR A 77 -21.64 -16.68 -16.64
C THR A 77 -21.56 -15.17 -16.43
N ARG A 78 -20.37 -14.56 -16.44
CA ARG A 78 -20.20 -13.12 -16.27
C ARG A 78 -20.76 -12.34 -17.45
N LYS A 79 -21.55 -11.31 -17.13
CA LYS A 79 -22.06 -10.39 -18.16
C LYS A 79 -20.91 -9.56 -18.77
N PRO A 80 -21.02 -9.15 -20.03
CA PRO A 80 -20.09 -8.18 -20.61
C PRO A 80 -20.05 -6.90 -19.75
N MET A 81 -18.88 -6.29 -19.72
CA MET A 81 -18.66 -5.00 -19.03
C MET A 81 -19.45 -3.90 -19.75
N ASP A 82 -20.09 -3.01 -19.01
CA ASP A 82 -20.75 -1.82 -19.55
C ASP A 82 -19.76 -0.95 -20.33
N ALA A 83 -20.19 -0.41 -21.48
CA ALA A 83 -19.32 0.41 -22.33
C ALA A 83 -18.79 1.64 -21.59
N GLU A 84 -19.65 2.28 -20.80
CA GLU A 84 -19.35 3.44 -19.97
C GLU A 84 -18.30 3.16 -18.88
N LEU A 85 -18.23 1.93 -18.40
CA LEU A 85 -17.18 1.49 -17.50
C LEU A 85 -15.89 1.20 -18.28
N ALA A 86 -16.00 0.49 -19.39
CA ALA A 86 -14.86 0.07 -20.19
C ALA A 86 -14.03 1.26 -20.69
N GLU A 87 -14.67 2.37 -21.08
CA GLU A 87 -13.99 3.57 -21.56
C GLU A 87 -13.15 4.28 -20.49
N GLN A 88 -13.37 4.01 -19.21
CA GLN A 88 -12.67 4.66 -18.11
C GLN A 88 -11.33 3.96 -17.74
N PHE A 89 -11.12 2.72 -18.19
CA PHE A 89 -9.90 1.97 -17.84
C PHE A 89 -8.65 2.59 -18.44
N GLU A 90 -8.67 2.91 -19.74
CA GLU A 90 -7.48 3.45 -20.40
C GLU A 90 -7.08 4.83 -19.89
N PRO A 91 -8.00 5.80 -19.72
CA PRO A 91 -7.68 7.07 -19.08
C PRO A 91 -7.13 6.92 -17.66
N LEU A 92 -7.64 5.94 -16.87
CA LEU A 92 -7.13 5.66 -15.53
C LEU A 92 -5.69 5.12 -15.59
N LYS A 93 -5.39 4.15 -16.47
CA LYS A 93 -4.03 3.60 -16.63
C LYS A 93 -3.03 4.69 -17.02
N GLN A 94 -3.40 5.56 -17.98
CA GLN A 94 -2.58 6.70 -18.38
C GLN A 94 -2.31 7.62 -17.19
N LEU A 95 -3.33 7.93 -16.40
CA LEU A 95 -3.18 8.78 -15.23
C LEU A 95 -2.29 8.14 -14.15
N LEU A 96 -2.45 6.84 -13.88
CA LEU A 96 -1.57 6.10 -12.97
C LEU A 96 -0.12 6.11 -13.45
N GLY A 97 0.12 5.94 -14.76
CA GLY A 97 1.45 6.05 -15.34
C GLY A 97 2.07 7.44 -15.14
N LEU A 98 1.31 8.53 -15.35
CA LEU A 98 1.74 9.90 -15.05
C LEU A 98 2.03 10.09 -13.55
N MET A 99 1.27 9.42 -12.68
CA MET A 99 1.46 9.45 -11.23
C MET A 99 2.63 8.57 -10.75
N LYS A 100 3.36 7.92 -11.68
CA LYS A 100 4.43 6.96 -11.37
C LYS A 100 3.97 5.78 -10.53
N VAL A 101 2.73 5.35 -10.72
CA VAL A 101 2.18 4.12 -10.17
C VAL A 101 2.25 3.04 -11.25
N PRO A 102 3.06 1.99 -11.09
CA PRO A 102 3.15 0.90 -12.04
C PRO A 102 1.81 0.23 -12.28
N VAL A 103 1.46 0.09 -13.56
CA VAL A 103 0.31 -0.67 -14.03
C VAL A 103 0.80 -2.03 -14.46
N VAL A 104 0.49 -3.06 -13.68
CA VAL A 104 1.01 -4.42 -13.88
C VAL A 104 -0.09 -5.33 -14.41
N GLY A 105 0.21 -6.05 -15.48
CA GLY A 105 -0.64 -7.09 -16.07
C GLY A 105 0.23 -8.18 -16.69
N LYS A 106 -0.21 -9.43 -16.67
CA LYS A 106 0.50 -10.57 -17.29
C LYS A 106 -0.48 -11.45 -18.04
N GLU A 107 -0.21 -11.71 -19.31
CA GLU A 107 -1.03 -12.66 -20.08
C GLU A 107 -1.02 -14.05 -19.48
N GLY A 108 -2.19 -14.68 -19.43
CA GLY A 108 -2.37 -16.00 -18.86
C GLY A 108 -2.67 -16.01 -17.36
N TYR A 109 -2.64 -14.85 -16.69
CA TYR A 109 -2.87 -14.68 -15.26
C TYR A 109 -3.91 -13.60 -14.97
N GLU A 110 -4.46 -13.60 -13.79
CA GLU A 110 -5.41 -12.60 -13.31
C GLU A 110 -4.70 -11.58 -12.39
N ALA A 111 -5.36 -10.44 -12.15
CA ALA A 111 -4.82 -9.40 -11.27
C ALA A 111 -4.51 -9.96 -9.85
N ASP A 112 -5.34 -10.85 -9.33
CA ASP A 112 -5.13 -11.47 -8.03
C ASP A 112 -3.84 -12.32 -7.97
N ASP A 113 -3.49 -13.02 -9.07
CA ASP A 113 -2.25 -13.79 -9.16
C ASP A 113 -1.02 -12.86 -9.13
N ILE A 114 -1.13 -11.69 -9.78
CA ILE A 114 -0.10 -10.65 -9.76
C ILE A 114 0.06 -10.11 -8.33
N LEU A 115 -1.05 -9.75 -7.66
CA LEU A 115 -1.04 -9.24 -6.28
C LEU A 115 -0.45 -10.27 -5.31
N GLY A 116 -0.88 -11.54 -5.42
CA GLY A 116 -0.35 -12.64 -4.62
C GLY A 116 1.15 -12.84 -4.82
N THR A 117 1.62 -12.73 -6.08
CA THR A 117 3.04 -12.84 -6.41
C THR A 117 3.86 -11.68 -5.84
N LEU A 118 3.38 -10.44 -5.98
CA LEU A 118 4.08 -9.26 -5.45
C LEU A 118 4.12 -9.30 -3.92
N ALA A 119 3.02 -9.66 -3.27
CA ALA A 119 2.97 -9.81 -1.81
C ALA A 119 3.91 -10.91 -1.29
N ALA A 120 4.03 -12.03 -2.02
CA ALA A 120 4.90 -13.14 -1.63
C ALA A 120 6.41 -12.86 -1.84
N ARG A 121 6.76 -11.81 -2.61
CA ARG A 121 8.16 -11.42 -2.88
C ARG A 121 8.79 -10.56 -1.80
N THR A 122 8.01 -10.06 -0.85
CA THR A 122 8.48 -9.15 0.20
C THR A 122 8.04 -9.59 1.58
N GLU A 123 8.84 -9.24 2.59
CA GLU A 123 8.49 -9.36 4.01
C GLU A 123 8.10 -8.00 4.63
N ASP A 124 7.94 -6.97 3.81
CA ASP A 124 7.54 -5.63 4.22
C ASP A 124 6.06 -5.55 4.64
N ASP A 125 5.68 -4.48 5.36
CA ASP A 125 4.29 -4.20 5.72
C ASP A 125 3.45 -3.96 4.46
N THR A 126 2.73 -4.99 4.01
CA THR A 126 1.99 -5.03 2.76
C THR A 126 0.50 -4.92 2.98
N VAL A 127 -0.14 -4.05 2.22
CA VAL A 127 -1.59 -3.89 2.14
C VAL A 127 -2.05 -4.19 0.72
N ILE A 128 -3.02 -5.09 0.56
CA ILE A 128 -3.74 -5.31 -0.69
C ILE A 128 -5.10 -4.63 -0.61
N LEU A 129 -5.34 -3.64 -1.46
CA LEU A 129 -6.62 -2.96 -1.60
C LEU A 129 -7.46 -3.66 -2.66
N THR A 130 -8.57 -4.26 -2.24
CA THR A 130 -9.50 -4.95 -3.14
C THR A 130 -10.95 -4.88 -2.65
N GLY A 131 -11.90 -5.14 -3.53
CA GLY A 131 -13.30 -5.42 -3.19
C GLY A 131 -13.62 -6.91 -3.25
N ASP A 132 -12.67 -7.76 -3.64
CA ASP A 132 -12.85 -9.19 -3.76
C ASP A 132 -12.40 -9.93 -2.48
N ARG A 133 -13.24 -10.85 -2.03
CA ARG A 133 -12.95 -11.67 -0.85
C ARG A 133 -11.95 -12.78 -1.14
N ASP A 134 -11.72 -13.10 -2.41
CA ASP A 134 -10.80 -14.17 -2.79
C ASP A 134 -9.37 -13.87 -2.35
N SER A 135 -9.02 -12.59 -2.30
CA SER A 135 -7.75 -12.09 -1.76
C SER A 135 -7.56 -12.40 -0.27
N PHE A 136 -8.59 -12.83 0.49
CA PHE A 136 -8.44 -13.20 1.92
C PHE A 136 -7.47 -14.36 2.11
N GLN A 137 -7.28 -15.20 1.10
CA GLN A 137 -6.27 -16.26 1.09
C GLN A 137 -4.82 -15.74 1.08
N LEU A 138 -4.60 -14.45 0.78
CA LEU A 138 -3.28 -13.81 0.73
C LEU A 138 -2.86 -13.20 2.06
N VAL A 139 -3.73 -13.23 3.08
CA VAL A 139 -3.42 -12.71 4.42
C VAL A 139 -2.26 -13.50 5.02
N SER A 140 -1.28 -12.78 5.57
CA SER A 140 -0.07 -13.34 6.19
C SER A 140 0.37 -12.46 7.37
N PRO A 141 1.43 -12.81 8.11
CA PRO A 141 1.97 -11.94 9.16
C PRO A 141 2.37 -10.54 8.67
N THR A 142 2.71 -10.40 7.40
CA THR A 142 3.17 -9.14 6.78
C THR A 142 2.15 -8.56 5.80
N THR A 143 1.12 -9.32 5.40
CA THR A 143 0.12 -8.90 4.40
C THR A 143 -1.27 -8.83 5.01
N ARG A 144 -1.91 -7.67 4.87
CA ARG A 144 -3.30 -7.39 5.26
C ARG A 144 -4.12 -7.00 4.05
N ILE A 145 -5.42 -7.32 4.08
CA ILE A 145 -6.35 -6.91 3.03
C ILE A 145 -7.16 -5.70 3.49
N PHE A 146 -7.14 -4.63 2.73
CA PHE A 146 -8.08 -3.52 2.87
C PHE A 146 -9.26 -3.80 1.96
N TRP A 147 -10.27 -4.45 2.55
CA TRP A 147 -11.45 -4.88 1.81
C TRP A 147 -12.51 -3.80 1.79
N THR A 148 -12.89 -3.34 0.58
CA THR A 148 -13.97 -2.38 0.40
C THR A 148 -15.31 -3.12 0.45
N ARG A 149 -16.16 -2.83 1.47
CA ARG A 149 -17.47 -3.49 1.68
C ARG A 149 -18.58 -2.85 0.87
N LYS A 150 -18.78 -1.55 1.03
CA LYS A 150 -19.83 -0.78 0.33
C LYS A 150 -19.22 0.48 -0.27
N GLY A 151 -19.41 0.68 -1.58
CA GLY A 151 -18.81 1.80 -2.29
C GLY A 151 -17.28 1.81 -2.16
N VAL A 152 -16.69 2.99 -2.12
CA VAL A 152 -15.23 3.18 -2.06
C VAL A 152 -14.74 3.77 -0.72
N SER A 153 -15.60 3.94 0.26
CA SER A 153 -15.26 4.58 1.54
C SER A 153 -15.30 3.65 2.75
N ASP A 154 -16.07 2.56 2.67
CA ASP A 154 -16.23 1.58 3.76
C ASP A 154 -15.17 0.49 3.58
N ILE A 155 -14.05 0.63 4.30
CA ILE A 155 -12.91 -0.29 4.26
C ILE A 155 -12.86 -1.07 5.56
N GLU A 156 -12.84 -2.39 5.47
CA GLU A 156 -12.58 -3.31 6.59
C GLU A 156 -11.16 -3.89 6.42
N VAL A 157 -10.40 -3.89 7.51
CA VAL A 157 -9.07 -4.50 7.52
C VAL A 157 -9.21 -5.97 7.88
N ILE A 158 -8.73 -6.83 6.99
CA ILE A 158 -8.68 -8.27 7.20
C ILE A 158 -7.23 -8.68 7.39
N ASP A 159 -6.90 -9.10 8.58
CA ASP A 159 -5.63 -9.70 8.99
C ASP A 159 -5.86 -11.14 9.47
N LEU A 160 -4.80 -11.80 9.96
CA LEU A 160 -4.90 -13.18 10.46
C LEU A 160 -5.86 -13.33 11.64
N GLU A 161 -5.91 -12.34 12.54
CA GLU A 161 -6.79 -12.34 13.70
C GLU A 161 -8.26 -12.24 13.27
N LYS A 162 -8.55 -11.28 12.39
CA LYS A 162 -9.90 -11.10 11.84
C LYS A 162 -10.35 -12.32 11.03
N LEU A 163 -9.47 -12.88 10.20
CA LEU A 163 -9.77 -14.05 9.40
C LEU A 163 -10.06 -15.28 10.30
N ALA A 164 -9.28 -15.44 11.37
CA ALA A 164 -9.49 -16.49 12.37
C ALA A 164 -10.81 -16.30 13.15
N ALA A 165 -11.16 -15.06 13.49
CA ALA A 165 -12.44 -14.73 14.14
C ALA A 165 -13.65 -15.08 13.24
N ASP A 166 -13.49 -15.00 11.92
CA ASP A 166 -14.49 -15.41 10.93
C ASP A 166 -14.49 -16.94 10.67
N GLY A 167 -13.62 -17.68 11.38
CA GLY A 167 -13.53 -19.16 11.33
C GLY A 167 -12.63 -19.70 10.22
N PHE A 168 -11.73 -18.90 9.67
CA PHE A 168 -10.86 -19.28 8.58
C PHE A 168 -9.38 -19.05 8.87
N THR A 169 -8.56 -19.87 8.25
CA THR A 169 -7.16 -19.56 7.92
C THR A 169 -7.06 -19.26 6.42
N PRO A 170 -5.98 -18.65 5.93
CA PRO A 170 -5.79 -18.48 4.48
C PRO A 170 -5.99 -19.77 3.69
N GLN A 171 -5.43 -20.88 4.16
CA GLN A 171 -5.58 -22.19 3.51
C GLN A 171 -7.01 -22.73 3.59
N SER A 172 -7.63 -22.70 4.77
CA SER A 172 -9.00 -23.21 4.91
C SER A 172 -10.03 -22.38 4.12
N PHE A 173 -9.71 -21.12 3.81
CA PHE A 173 -10.54 -20.28 2.93
C PHE A 173 -10.54 -20.80 1.48
N ILE A 174 -9.39 -21.26 0.98
CA ILE A 174 -9.28 -21.95 -0.32
C ILE A 174 -10.08 -23.25 -0.31
N ASP A 175 -9.89 -24.08 0.71
CA ASP A 175 -10.56 -25.37 0.86
C ASP A 175 -12.09 -25.20 1.01
N TYR A 176 -12.53 -24.15 1.69
CA TYR A 176 -13.94 -23.76 1.76
C TYR A 176 -14.52 -23.48 0.37
N LYS A 177 -13.80 -22.71 -0.47
CA LYS A 177 -14.22 -22.46 -1.85
C LYS A 177 -14.20 -23.72 -2.72
N ALA A 178 -13.22 -24.57 -2.51
CA ALA A 178 -13.15 -25.86 -3.20
C ALA A 178 -14.35 -26.78 -2.91
N LEU A 179 -14.80 -26.79 -1.66
CA LEU A 179 -15.98 -27.56 -1.24
C LEU A 179 -17.30 -26.93 -1.70
N ARG A 180 -17.48 -25.63 -1.41
CA ARG A 180 -18.73 -24.91 -1.69
C ARG A 180 -18.92 -24.59 -3.17
N GLY A 181 -17.82 -24.40 -3.90
CA GLY A 181 -17.79 -23.75 -5.20
C GLY A 181 -17.96 -22.23 -5.10
N ASP A 182 -17.90 -21.57 -6.25
CA ASP A 182 -18.15 -20.13 -6.39
C ASP A 182 -19.01 -19.85 -7.63
N PRO A 183 -20.31 -19.52 -7.43
CA PRO A 183 -21.19 -19.19 -8.54
C PRO A 183 -20.78 -17.96 -9.33
N SER A 184 -20.06 -16.99 -8.71
CA SER A 184 -19.63 -15.77 -9.38
C SER A 184 -18.55 -16.03 -10.43
N ASP A 185 -17.69 -17.03 -10.18
CA ASP A 185 -16.62 -17.45 -11.06
C ASP A 185 -16.91 -18.77 -11.77
N ASN A 186 -18.12 -19.29 -11.55
CA ASN A 186 -18.55 -20.57 -12.08
C ASN A 186 -17.61 -21.73 -11.67
N ILE A 187 -17.10 -21.69 -10.42
CA ILE A 187 -16.34 -22.77 -9.83
C ILE A 187 -17.33 -23.81 -9.28
N PRO A 188 -17.24 -25.08 -9.70
CA PRO A 188 -18.30 -26.04 -9.46
C PRO A 188 -18.50 -26.44 -7.99
N GLY A 189 -17.41 -26.65 -7.24
CA GLY A 189 -17.47 -27.21 -5.90
C GLY A 189 -17.97 -28.65 -5.86
N VAL A 190 -18.23 -29.16 -4.65
CA VAL A 190 -18.83 -30.47 -4.43
C VAL A 190 -20.35 -30.35 -4.50
N PRO A 191 -21.04 -31.16 -5.35
CA PRO A 191 -22.49 -31.07 -5.48
C PRO A 191 -23.22 -31.24 -4.14
N GLY A 192 -24.13 -30.29 -3.85
CA GLY A 192 -24.93 -30.31 -2.60
C GLY A 192 -24.19 -29.81 -1.35
N VAL A 193 -22.93 -29.40 -1.45
CA VAL A 193 -22.18 -28.78 -0.36
C VAL A 193 -22.36 -27.26 -0.43
N GLY A 194 -23.18 -26.73 0.47
CA GLY A 194 -23.35 -25.28 0.65
C GLY A 194 -22.44 -24.72 1.74
N GLU A 195 -22.56 -23.41 1.99
CA GLU A 195 -21.73 -22.68 2.96
C GLU A 195 -21.65 -23.35 4.33
N LYS A 196 -22.80 -23.67 4.93
CA LYS A 196 -22.85 -24.26 6.27
C LYS A 196 -22.19 -25.65 6.31
N THR A 197 -22.45 -26.46 5.30
CA THR A 197 -21.88 -27.82 5.21
C THR A 197 -20.36 -27.76 5.02
N ALA A 198 -19.86 -26.89 4.14
CA ALA A 198 -18.44 -26.71 3.93
C ALA A 198 -17.71 -26.26 5.21
N LYS A 199 -18.26 -25.28 5.95
CA LYS A 199 -17.71 -24.86 7.25
C LYS A 199 -17.67 -25.99 8.26
N THR A 200 -18.78 -26.72 8.43
CA THR A 200 -18.86 -27.87 9.38
C THR A 200 -17.83 -28.97 9.03
N LEU A 201 -17.66 -29.28 7.75
CA LEU A 201 -16.66 -30.25 7.30
C LEU A 201 -15.23 -29.77 7.64
N LEU A 202 -14.90 -28.53 7.36
CA LEU A 202 -13.58 -27.97 7.66
C LEU A 202 -13.33 -27.75 9.17
N GLU A 203 -14.36 -27.50 9.96
CA GLU A 203 -14.24 -27.50 11.42
C GLU A 203 -13.87 -28.86 11.96
N GLN A 204 -14.41 -29.95 11.36
CA GLN A 204 -14.18 -31.32 11.78
C GLN A 204 -12.86 -31.89 11.24
N TYR A 205 -12.60 -31.75 9.94
CA TYR A 205 -11.50 -32.41 9.25
C TYR A 205 -10.32 -31.48 8.88
N LYS A 206 -10.44 -30.18 9.08
CA LYS A 206 -9.41 -29.13 8.92
C LYS A 206 -9.03 -28.81 7.48
N THR A 207 -8.80 -29.74 6.61
CA THR A 207 -8.38 -29.56 5.21
C THR A 207 -9.32 -30.27 4.24
N LEU A 208 -9.32 -29.82 2.97
CA LEU A 208 -10.05 -30.51 1.90
C LEU A 208 -9.63 -31.99 1.76
N ASP A 209 -8.32 -32.24 1.84
CA ASP A 209 -7.80 -33.58 1.67
C ASP A 209 -8.33 -34.52 2.76
N GLU A 210 -8.33 -34.10 4.03
CA GLU A 210 -8.89 -34.86 5.14
C GLU A 210 -10.41 -35.04 5.01
N VAL A 211 -11.15 -34.03 4.52
CA VAL A 211 -12.59 -34.19 4.24
C VAL A 211 -12.82 -35.29 3.21
N LEU A 212 -12.02 -35.34 2.15
CA LEU A 212 -12.16 -36.33 1.07
C LEU A 212 -11.67 -37.70 1.49
N ASP A 213 -10.63 -37.80 2.30
CA ASP A 213 -10.09 -39.07 2.80
C ASP A 213 -11.03 -39.74 3.83
N HIS A 214 -11.75 -38.92 4.60
CA HIS A 214 -12.73 -39.37 5.58
C HIS A 214 -14.19 -39.32 5.07
N ALA A 215 -14.39 -39.25 3.74
CA ALA A 215 -15.71 -39.19 3.15
C ALA A 215 -16.62 -40.38 3.57
N SER A 216 -16.04 -41.58 3.81
CA SER A 216 -16.74 -42.75 4.30
C SER A 216 -17.28 -42.61 5.74
N ASP A 217 -16.71 -41.74 6.54
CA ASP A 217 -17.12 -41.47 7.94
C ASP A 217 -18.31 -40.52 7.99
N VAL A 218 -18.56 -39.81 6.90
CA VAL A 218 -19.69 -38.88 6.75
C VAL A 218 -20.95 -39.65 6.40
N LYS A 219 -21.95 -39.62 7.28
CA LYS A 219 -23.16 -40.41 7.12
C LYS A 219 -24.04 -39.93 5.95
N GLY A 220 -24.68 -40.90 5.30
CA GLY A 220 -25.73 -40.70 4.29
C GLY A 220 -25.19 -40.18 2.95
N LYS A 221 -26.08 -39.62 2.16
CA LYS A 221 -25.81 -39.18 0.77
C LYS A 221 -24.64 -38.20 0.64
N LEU A 222 -24.36 -37.42 1.69
CA LEU A 222 -23.26 -36.46 1.68
C LEU A 222 -21.90 -37.18 1.59
N GLY A 223 -21.71 -38.26 2.39
CA GLY A 223 -20.46 -39.02 2.33
C GLY A 223 -20.24 -39.69 0.97
N GLU A 224 -21.32 -40.28 0.39
CA GLU A 224 -21.27 -40.84 -0.98
C GLU A 224 -20.89 -39.79 -2.01
N THR A 225 -21.47 -38.59 -1.90
CA THR A 225 -21.16 -37.46 -2.81
C THR A 225 -19.72 -36.99 -2.65
N LEU A 226 -19.21 -36.84 -1.42
CA LEU A 226 -17.83 -36.46 -1.15
C LEU A 226 -16.85 -37.48 -1.75
N ALA A 227 -17.08 -38.76 -1.53
CA ALA A 227 -16.26 -39.84 -2.07
C ALA A 227 -16.21 -39.86 -3.61
N ALA A 228 -17.34 -39.53 -4.27
CA ALA A 228 -17.44 -39.46 -5.72
C ALA A 228 -16.92 -38.10 -6.33
N SER A 229 -16.60 -37.12 -5.49
CA SER A 229 -16.34 -35.75 -5.95
C SER A 229 -14.88 -35.32 -5.83
N ARG A 230 -13.94 -36.22 -5.59
CA ARG A 230 -12.53 -35.86 -5.37
C ARG A 230 -11.97 -35.03 -6.52
N GLU A 231 -12.11 -35.48 -7.77
CA GLU A 231 -11.58 -34.78 -8.94
C GLU A 231 -12.16 -33.39 -9.10
N ILE A 232 -13.47 -33.21 -8.91
CA ILE A 232 -14.11 -31.89 -9.06
C ILE A 232 -13.77 -30.95 -7.91
N ALA A 233 -13.55 -31.47 -6.69
CA ALA A 233 -13.12 -30.69 -5.55
C ALA A 233 -11.67 -30.21 -5.72
N GLU A 234 -10.77 -31.05 -6.19
CA GLU A 234 -9.38 -30.72 -6.49
C GLU A 234 -9.28 -29.71 -7.65
N LEU A 235 -10.10 -29.87 -8.70
CA LEU A 235 -10.23 -28.87 -9.77
C LEU A 235 -10.71 -27.54 -9.19
N SER A 236 -11.75 -27.55 -8.36
CA SER A 236 -12.30 -26.34 -7.73
C SER A 236 -11.27 -25.66 -6.83
N ARG A 237 -10.47 -26.41 -6.07
CA ARG A 237 -9.34 -25.89 -5.29
C ARG A 237 -8.32 -25.19 -6.19
N THR A 238 -7.94 -25.83 -7.30
CA THR A 238 -7.00 -25.27 -8.26
C THR A 238 -7.51 -23.96 -8.87
N LEU A 239 -8.80 -23.91 -9.23
CA LEU A 239 -9.42 -22.71 -9.79
C LEU A 239 -9.53 -21.58 -8.76
N ALA A 240 -9.79 -21.89 -7.49
CA ALA A 240 -9.93 -20.93 -6.40
C ALA A 240 -8.59 -20.42 -5.86
N THR A 241 -7.50 -21.16 -6.09
CA THR A 241 -6.17 -20.78 -5.58
C THR A 241 -5.54 -19.69 -6.41
N ILE A 242 -5.08 -18.64 -5.74
CA ILE A 242 -4.29 -17.56 -6.34
C ILE A 242 -2.85 -18.05 -6.53
N ASP A 243 -2.33 -17.92 -7.74
CA ASP A 243 -0.94 -18.27 -8.05
C ASP A 243 0.01 -17.16 -7.62
N SER A 244 0.82 -17.42 -6.60
CA SER A 244 1.81 -16.49 -6.07
C SER A 244 3.20 -16.61 -6.75
N LYS A 245 3.29 -17.25 -7.93
CA LYS A 245 4.56 -17.50 -8.64
C LYS A 245 4.52 -17.03 -10.10
N VAL A 246 3.75 -16.00 -10.39
CA VAL A 246 3.69 -15.40 -11.73
C VAL A 246 5.05 -14.89 -12.15
N PRO A 247 5.54 -15.18 -13.37
CA PRO A 247 6.81 -14.68 -13.87
C PRO A 247 6.67 -13.18 -14.25
N LEU A 248 6.78 -12.30 -13.24
CA LEU A 248 6.74 -10.86 -13.38
C LEU A 248 8.14 -10.30 -13.55
N ASP A 249 8.30 -9.40 -14.50
CA ASP A 249 9.53 -8.67 -14.78
C ASP A 249 9.67 -7.37 -13.93
N VAL A 250 8.69 -7.11 -13.05
CA VAL A 250 8.65 -5.95 -12.15
C VAL A 250 9.56 -6.20 -10.94
N THR A 251 10.44 -5.24 -10.66
CA THR A 251 11.34 -5.23 -9.51
C THR A 251 10.77 -4.39 -8.36
N GLU A 252 11.34 -4.50 -7.16
CA GLU A 252 10.95 -3.66 -6.02
C GLU A 252 11.18 -2.17 -6.31
N GLU A 253 12.29 -1.81 -6.98
CA GLU A 253 12.59 -0.42 -7.34
C GLU A 253 11.54 0.18 -8.28
N ASP A 254 10.96 -0.62 -9.18
CA ASP A 254 9.89 -0.17 -10.07
C ASP A 254 8.61 0.23 -9.29
N LEU A 255 8.45 -0.29 -8.08
CA LEU A 255 7.28 -0.01 -7.22
C LEU A 255 7.45 1.24 -6.37
N ARG A 256 8.63 1.86 -6.32
CA ARG A 256 8.88 3.04 -5.47
C ARG A 256 7.88 4.15 -5.72
N PHE A 257 7.37 4.71 -4.63
CA PHE A 257 6.33 5.72 -4.65
C PHE A 257 6.65 6.89 -3.72
N VAL A 258 6.61 8.09 -4.25
CA VAL A 258 6.99 9.32 -3.53
C VAL A 258 5.77 10.12 -3.05
N GLY A 259 4.64 9.98 -3.74
CA GLY A 259 3.42 10.73 -3.43
C GLY A 259 3.46 12.22 -3.80
N VAL A 260 4.41 12.62 -4.64
CA VAL A 260 4.48 13.95 -5.27
C VAL A 260 4.18 13.79 -6.75
N TYR A 261 3.39 14.68 -7.33
CA TYR A 261 2.88 14.54 -8.68
C TYR A 261 3.31 15.70 -9.57
N SER A 262 3.53 15.43 -10.85
CA SER A 262 3.91 16.42 -11.85
C SER A 262 2.73 17.32 -12.26
N ASP A 263 3.03 18.46 -12.90
CA ASP A 263 2.01 19.31 -13.51
C ASP A 263 1.23 18.62 -14.65
N GLU A 264 1.80 17.58 -15.26
CA GLU A 264 1.08 16.77 -16.26
C GLU A 264 -0.08 16.00 -15.64
N VAL A 265 0.10 15.46 -14.42
CA VAL A 265 -1.01 14.86 -13.64
C VAL A 265 -2.10 15.90 -13.38
N ARG A 266 -1.71 17.12 -13.00
CA ARG A 266 -2.66 18.23 -12.76
C ARG A 266 -3.45 18.57 -14.02
N LYS A 267 -2.77 18.69 -15.17
CA LYS A 267 -3.41 18.93 -16.46
C LYS A 267 -4.38 17.83 -16.84
N ARG A 268 -3.96 16.56 -16.65
CA ARG A 268 -4.81 15.41 -16.96
C ARG A 268 -6.06 15.34 -16.08
N LEU A 269 -5.93 15.64 -14.79
CA LEU A 269 -7.07 15.76 -13.87
C LEU A 269 -8.03 16.89 -14.29
N ALA A 270 -7.51 18.03 -14.73
CA ALA A 270 -8.33 19.14 -15.23
C ALA A 270 -9.09 18.77 -16.51
N GLU A 271 -8.46 18.04 -17.46
CA GLU A 271 -9.12 17.52 -18.65
C GLU A 271 -10.28 16.56 -18.33
N LEU A 272 -10.14 15.78 -17.26
CA LEU A 272 -11.15 14.88 -16.73
C LEU A 272 -12.14 15.58 -15.79
N GLU A 273 -12.00 16.90 -15.58
CA GLU A 273 -12.80 17.73 -14.66
C GLU A 273 -12.75 17.23 -13.20
N LEU A 274 -11.66 16.62 -12.78
CA LEU A 274 -11.44 16.07 -11.44
C LEU A 274 -10.70 17.04 -10.50
N ASN A 275 -11.01 18.33 -10.57
CA ASN A 275 -10.30 19.41 -9.86
C ASN A 275 -10.32 19.25 -8.32
N SER A 276 -11.38 18.67 -7.76
CA SER A 276 -11.48 18.41 -6.32
C SER A 276 -10.45 17.38 -5.82
N LEU A 277 -10.03 16.44 -6.68
CA LEU A 277 -8.95 15.50 -6.37
C LEU A 277 -7.60 16.18 -6.46
N ALA A 278 -7.38 17.02 -7.49
CA ALA A 278 -6.16 17.79 -7.63
C ALA A 278 -5.87 18.67 -6.41
N ALA A 279 -6.90 19.27 -5.80
CA ALA A 279 -6.74 20.07 -4.58
C ALA A 279 -6.22 19.28 -3.36
N ARG A 280 -6.27 17.95 -3.38
CA ARG A 280 -5.82 17.05 -2.30
C ARG A 280 -4.46 16.42 -2.56
N MET A 281 -3.87 16.69 -3.71
CA MET A 281 -2.60 16.11 -4.16
C MET A 281 -1.46 17.10 -3.94
N LYS A 282 -0.27 16.57 -3.65
CA LYS A 282 0.97 17.36 -3.57
C LYS A 282 1.58 17.42 -4.96
N PHE A 283 1.74 18.62 -5.51
CA PHE A 283 2.38 18.84 -6.80
C PHE A 283 3.74 19.49 -6.60
N GLY A 284 4.71 19.08 -7.38
CA GLY A 284 6.06 19.61 -7.39
C GLY A 284 6.86 19.04 -8.56
N ASP A 285 8.08 19.51 -8.73
CA ASP A 285 9.00 18.83 -9.63
C ASP A 285 9.23 17.42 -9.11
N VAL A 286 8.65 16.44 -9.82
CA VAL A 286 9.10 15.06 -9.77
C VAL A 286 10.39 15.03 -10.61
N GLY A 287 11.36 15.83 -10.20
CA GLY A 287 12.73 15.69 -10.69
C GLY A 287 13.12 14.25 -10.41
N GLU A 288 13.91 13.64 -11.29
CA GLU A 288 14.57 12.40 -10.98
C GLU A 288 14.95 12.48 -9.51
N GLU A 289 14.23 11.73 -8.63
CA GLU A 289 14.71 11.59 -7.28
C GLU A 289 16.14 11.09 -7.45
N ARG A 290 17.04 11.98 -7.20
CA ARG A 290 18.32 11.52 -6.71
C ARG A 290 17.93 10.61 -5.56
N ALA A 291 18.14 9.29 -5.71
CA ALA A 291 18.18 8.34 -4.63
C ALA A 291 18.74 9.10 -3.45
N PRO A 292 18.13 9.09 -2.24
CA PRO A 292 18.64 9.87 -1.14
C PRO A 292 20.14 9.66 -1.25
N ARG A 293 20.86 10.70 -1.68
CA ARG A 293 22.29 10.60 -1.83
C ARG A 293 22.67 9.99 -0.51
N GLN A 294 23.20 8.77 -0.51
CA GLN A 294 24.01 8.34 0.62
C GLN A 294 25.19 9.33 0.57
N VAL A 295 24.88 10.52 1.10
CA VAL A 295 25.89 11.47 1.44
C VAL A 295 26.63 10.70 2.49
N GLU A 296 27.90 10.35 2.23
CA GLU A 296 28.77 9.94 3.30
C GLU A 296 28.75 11.12 4.27
N LYS A 297 27.87 11.03 5.25
CA LYS A 297 27.70 12.06 6.26
C LYS A 297 28.97 12.06 7.08
N THR A 298 29.73 13.10 6.97
CA THR A 298 30.84 13.34 7.86
C THR A 298 30.28 13.93 9.15
N VAL A 299 30.38 13.18 10.23
CA VAL A 299 30.04 13.65 11.58
C VAL A 299 31.31 14.19 12.20
N GLU A 300 31.30 15.48 12.53
CA GLU A 300 32.39 16.14 13.24
C GLU A 300 31.96 16.45 14.68
N LYS A 301 32.75 15.99 15.63
CA LYS A 301 32.52 16.27 17.04
C LYS A 301 33.13 17.62 17.39
N ILE A 302 32.34 18.44 18.06
CA ILE A 302 32.71 19.79 18.51
C ILE A 302 32.66 19.82 20.04
N SER A 303 33.65 20.45 20.65
CA SER A 303 33.78 20.50 22.09
C SER A 303 33.81 21.93 22.67
N THR A 304 33.92 22.95 21.80
CA THR A 304 34.04 24.35 22.25
C THR A 304 33.11 25.28 21.48
N GLU A 305 32.75 26.41 22.09
CA GLU A 305 31.93 27.45 21.48
C GLU A 305 32.63 28.05 20.23
N GLU A 306 33.94 28.19 20.25
CA GLU A 306 34.71 28.73 19.12
C GLU A 306 34.60 27.81 17.91
N GLU A 307 34.65 26.51 18.09
CA GLU A 307 34.45 25.52 17.02
C GLU A 307 33.02 25.58 16.48
N VAL A 308 31.99 25.74 17.33
CA VAL A 308 30.59 25.91 16.91
C VAL A 308 30.45 27.11 16.02
N LEU A 309 31.04 28.25 16.39
CA LEU A 309 30.97 29.50 15.61
C LEU A 309 31.79 29.41 14.32
N ALA A 310 32.95 28.73 14.35
CA ALA A 310 33.80 28.53 13.17
C ALA A 310 33.15 27.59 12.12
N ALA A 311 32.28 26.71 12.53
CA ALA A 311 31.53 25.82 11.62
C ALA A 311 30.46 26.55 10.78
N ALA A 312 30.19 27.82 11.07
CA ALA A 312 29.13 28.59 10.41
C ALA A 312 29.50 28.95 8.95
N THR A 313 28.92 28.24 8.00
CA THR A 313 29.21 28.35 6.55
C THR A 313 28.08 28.92 5.70
N GLY A 314 26.90 29.20 6.25
CA GLY A 314 25.74 29.61 5.47
C GLY A 314 24.71 30.46 6.23
N ASP A 315 23.69 30.94 5.50
CA ASP A 315 22.62 31.81 6.02
C ASP A 315 21.48 31.04 6.67
N ARG A 316 21.48 29.71 6.56
CA ARG A 316 20.51 28.82 7.18
C ARG A 316 21.20 27.56 7.69
N PHE A 317 20.64 26.98 8.73
CA PHE A 317 21.12 25.72 9.29
C PHE A 317 19.99 24.94 9.96
N ALA A 318 20.14 23.62 9.99
CA ALA A 318 19.25 22.74 10.72
C ALA A 318 19.79 22.50 12.13
N VAL A 319 18.90 22.33 13.11
CA VAL A 319 19.25 22.00 14.48
C VAL A 319 18.38 20.86 15.02
N VAL A 320 19.02 19.96 15.78
CA VAL A 320 18.36 18.91 16.57
C VAL A 320 18.90 18.99 18.01
N ILE A 321 18.00 19.03 18.98
CA ILE A 321 18.35 19.08 20.41
C ILE A 321 17.74 17.84 21.07
N GLY A 322 18.61 16.92 21.51
CA GLY A 322 18.31 15.71 22.25
C GLY A 322 19.12 15.62 23.53
N GLU A 323 19.76 14.49 23.79
CA GLU A 323 20.79 14.34 24.81
C GLU A 323 22.06 15.11 24.44
N ASN A 324 22.35 15.18 23.18
CA ASN A 324 23.39 16.02 22.55
C ASN A 324 22.74 17.11 21.66
N VAL A 325 23.53 18.06 21.23
CA VAL A 325 23.08 19.13 20.31
C VAL A 325 23.74 18.92 18.96
N GLY A 326 22.95 18.71 17.91
CA GLY A 326 23.41 18.52 16.55
C GLY A 326 22.97 19.68 15.64
N PHE A 327 23.82 20.04 14.66
CA PHE A 327 23.45 21.03 13.64
C PHE A 327 24.17 20.76 12.32
N SER A 328 23.62 21.27 11.22
CA SER A 328 24.21 21.18 9.87
C SER A 328 23.81 22.38 9.03
N PHE A 329 24.74 22.86 8.16
CA PHE A 329 24.49 23.97 7.23
C PHE A 329 24.13 23.51 5.81
N ASP A 330 24.61 22.36 5.37
CA ASP A 330 24.48 21.85 4.00
C ASP A 330 23.73 20.49 3.92
N GLY A 331 23.55 19.82 5.07
CA GLY A 331 23.00 18.47 5.15
C GLY A 331 24.01 17.35 4.80
N GLU A 332 25.23 17.70 4.40
CA GLU A 332 26.32 16.76 4.09
C GLU A 332 27.24 16.58 5.29
N LYS A 333 27.55 17.69 5.98
CA LYS A 333 28.37 17.70 7.19
C LYS A 333 27.51 17.96 8.42
N GLU A 334 27.50 17.02 9.33
CA GLU A 334 26.79 17.09 10.61
C GLU A 334 27.80 17.39 11.72
N TYR A 335 27.49 18.38 12.54
CA TYR A 335 28.25 18.73 13.73
C TYR A 335 27.50 18.26 14.96
N VAL A 336 28.18 17.58 15.86
CA VAL A 336 27.59 17.07 17.13
C VAL A 336 28.42 17.59 18.29
N ILE A 337 27.72 18.30 19.18
CA ILE A 337 28.26 18.72 20.49
C ILE A 337 27.90 17.64 21.48
N GLU A 338 28.86 16.82 21.89
CA GLU A 338 28.68 15.83 22.98
C GLU A 338 28.69 16.60 24.29
N CYS A 339 27.52 16.61 24.95
CA CYS A 339 27.38 17.34 26.20
C CYS A 339 27.99 16.55 27.36
N ALA A 340 28.75 17.23 28.21
CA ALA A 340 29.36 16.63 29.39
C ALA A 340 28.27 16.11 30.35
N GLU A 341 28.37 14.86 30.78
CA GLU A 341 27.42 14.22 31.69
C GLU A 341 27.66 14.60 33.17
N ASP A 342 28.89 15.02 33.52
CA ASP A 342 29.29 15.41 34.85
C ASP A 342 30.41 16.47 34.86
N LEU A 343 30.76 16.97 36.04
CA LEU A 343 31.79 17.99 36.28
C LEU A 343 33.22 17.54 35.96
N PHE A 344 33.44 16.27 35.65
CA PHE A 344 34.74 15.71 35.32
C PHE A 344 34.89 15.29 33.87
N SER A 345 33.79 15.40 33.05
CA SER A 345 33.79 15.11 31.64
C SER A 345 34.34 16.31 30.86
N GLU A 346 35.26 16.07 29.90
CA GLU A 346 35.72 17.10 28.96
C GLU A 346 34.59 17.44 27.96
N GLY A 347 34.29 18.73 27.75
CA GLY A 347 33.30 19.18 26.78
C GLY A 347 32.43 20.34 27.30
N MET A 348 31.50 20.76 26.49
CA MET A 348 30.53 21.80 26.86
C MET A 348 29.40 21.21 27.72
N THR A 349 28.89 22.00 28.67
CA THR A 349 27.64 21.64 29.30
C THR A 349 26.49 21.72 28.30
N PHE A 350 25.40 21.00 28.55
CA PHE A 350 24.22 21.05 27.69
C PHE A 350 23.70 22.49 27.47
N ASP A 351 23.68 23.30 28.54
CA ASP A 351 23.23 24.68 28.50
C ASP A 351 24.16 25.58 27.68
N ASP A 352 25.49 25.36 27.78
CA ASP A 352 26.50 26.07 26.98
C ASP A 352 26.39 25.68 25.49
N ALA A 353 26.20 24.42 25.19
CA ALA A 353 26.00 23.90 23.83
C ALA A 353 24.75 24.54 23.18
N VAL A 354 23.64 24.56 23.92
CA VAL A 354 22.40 25.24 23.46
C VAL A 354 22.63 26.74 23.29
N ALA A 355 23.36 27.39 24.20
CA ALA A 355 23.68 28.83 24.10
C ALA A 355 24.54 29.14 22.87
N ALA A 356 25.55 28.31 22.57
CA ALA A 356 26.40 28.47 21.40
C ALA A 356 25.59 28.34 20.10
N VAL A 357 24.71 27.33 19.98
CA VAL A 357 23.85 27.14 18.80
C VAL A 357 22.80 28.24 18.68
N LYS A 358 22.33 28.83 19.79
CA LYS A 358 21.45 30.01 19.75
C LYS A 358 22.16 31.22 19.16
N LYS A 359 23.43 31.43 19.45
CA LYS A 359 24.25 32.50 18.82
C LYS A 359 24.38 32.26 17.31
N LEU A 360 24.49 31.04 16.85
CA LEU A 360 24.41 30.74 15.40
C LEU A 360 23.08 31.16 14.78
N ALA A 361 21.99 31.04 15.51
CA ALA A 361 20.65 31.38 15.01
C ALA A 361 20.45 32.90 14.85
N GLU A 362 21.27 33.74 15.52
CA GLU A 362 21.20 35.19 15.38
C GLU A 362 21.59 35.61 13.96
N GLY A 363 20.67 36.27 13.26
CA GLY A 363 20.87 36.68 11.87
C GLY A 363 20.74 35.61 10.79
N ARG A 364 20.36 34.36 11.14
CA ARG A 364 20.22 33.25 10.20
C ARG A 364 18.81 32.65 10.21
N THR A 365 18.50 31.88 9.17
CA THR A 365 17.28 31.09 9.11
C THR A 365 17.50 29.74 9.80
N LEU A 366 16.69 29.46 10.82
CA LEU A 366 16.70 28.17 11.53
C LEU A 366 15.75 27.19 10.86
N VAL A 367 16.23 25.99 10.51
CA VAL A 367 15.42 24.86 10.07
C VAL A 367 15.28 23.90 11.26
N CYS A 368 14.05 23.61 11.67
CA CYS A 368 13.82 22.75 12.84
C CYS A 368 12.48 22.01 12.76
N TYR A 369 12.32 21.04 13.62
CA TYR A 369 11.04 20.39 13.88
C TYR A 369 10.43 21.00 15.13
N ASP A 370 9.17 21.48 15.06
CA ASP A 370 8.44 22.13 16.16
C ASP A 370 9.17 23.35 16.77
N PHE A 371 9.25 24.43 15.98
CA PHE A 371 9.86 25.69 16.44
C PHE A 371 9.22 26.26 17.72
N LYS A 372 7.91 26.04 17.91
CA LYS A 372 7.20 26.53 19.09
C LYS A 372 7.75 25.91 20.39
N SER A 373 8.04 24.61 20.36
CA SER A 373 8.68 23.92 21.50
C SER A 373 10.11 24.36 21.71
N LEU A 374 10.91 24.52 20.64
CA LEU A 374 12.28 25.04 20.71
C LEU A 374 12.32 26.45 21.32
N LYS A 375 11.44 27.33 20.87
CA LYS A 375 11.33 28.70 21.40
C LYS A 375 10.94 28.69 22.88
N LYS A 376 9.93 27.89 23.26
CA LYS A 376 9.43 27.82 24.62
C LYS A 376 10.46 27.23 25.59
N LYS A 377 11.13 26.17 25.20
CA LYS A 377 12.03 25.39 26.08
C LYS A 377 13.42 26.02 26.18
N TYR A 378 13.95 26.52 25.05
CA TYR A 378 15.33 26.97 24.95
C TYR A 378 15.50 28.45 24.59
N GLY A 379 14.41 29.16 24.25
CA GLY A 379 14.43 30.58 23.99
C GLY A 379 15.08 30.99 22.64
N PHE A 380 14.98 30.15 21.59
CA PHE A 380 15.48 30.48 20.26
C PHE A 380 14.76 31.71 19.68
N SER A 381 15.54 32.63 19.08
CA SER A 381 15.04 33.85 18.41
C SER A 381 15.83 34.11 17.11
N PRO A 382 15.69 33.25 16.09
CA PRO A 382 16.37 33.41 14.81
C PRO A 382 15.78 34.58 14.01
N ALA A 383 16.53 35.07 12.99
CA ALA A 383 16.04 36.08 12.05
C ALA A 383 14.82 35.58 11.24
N ALA A 384 14.84 34.32 10.85
CA ALA A 384 13.73 33.56 10.23
C ALA A 384 13.75 32.09 10.67
N PHE A 385 12.65 31.38 10.50
CA PHE A 385 12.63 29.95 10.74
C PHE A 385 11.80 29.21 9.69
N PHE A 386 12.16 27.95 9.44
CA PHE A 386 11.40 26.99 8.67
C PHE A 386 11.09 25.79 9.57
N ASP A 387 9.82 25.62 9.89
CA ASP A 387 9.34 24.55 10.75
C ASP A 387 8.88 23.37 9.89
N ILE A 388 9.64 22.28 9.95
CA ILE A 388 9.35 21.06 9.17
C ILE A 388 8.00 20.45 9.56
N MET A 389 7.61 20.56 10.84
CA MET A 389 6.30 20.06 11.30
C MET A 389 5.15 20.85 10.67
N ILE A 390 5.26 22.19 10.56
CA ILE A 390 4.23 23.03 9.94
C ILE A 390 4.23 22.85 8.42
N ALA A 391 5.41 22.71 7.81
CA ALA A 391 5.53 22.49 6.36
C ALA A 391 5.04 21.12 5.90
N ALA A 392 4.93 20.13 6.81
CA ALA A 392 4.43 18.79 6.55
C ALA A 392 2.89 18.69 6.67
N HIS A 393 2.21 19.74 7.14
CA HIS A 393 0.76 19.90 7.20
C HIS A 393 0.24 20.79 6.09
#